data_edbc644ae7c4fbafb3c818909ee4c51c
#
_entry.id   edbc644ae7c4fbafb3c818909ee4c51c
#
_cell.length_a   1.000
_cell.length_b   1.000
_cell.length_c   1.000
_cell.angle_alpha   90.00
_cell.angle_beta   90.00
_cell.angle_gamma   90.00
#
_symmetry.space_group_name_H-M   'P 1'
#
loop_
_entity.id
_entity.type
_entity.pdbx_description
1 polymer ?
#
loop_
_entity_poly.entity_id
_entity_poly.type
_entity_poly.pdbx_seq_one_letter_code
_entity_poly.pdbx_strand_id
1 'polypeptide(L)'
;MKLAKYIAISVIAVLITISILIRVPQVQDRLIEGLAQDALNNPTILPEDSLTAVVCGSRSPFPTPGRAEACILIKAGENYFVVDSGDGSVANLRNWRIPIKNVRVLLTHLHSDHISDLNDLHQATWVAQSRTKKLDVYGPKGVESVTKGFEEAFKADYQFRNEHHGDELAPLDVAGFDPHPIDLSNPVIINEGDLKVTAFEVSHEPVEPA
;
A
#
# COMPACT_ATOMS: atom_id res chain seq x y z
N MET A 1 15.25 53.89 -6.01
CA MET A 1 16.43 52.97 -6.07
C MET A 1 16.90 52.46 -4.70
N LYS A 2 17.06 53.27 -3.66
CA LYS A 2 17.55 52.77 -2.34
C LYS A 2 16.62 51.74 -1.67
N LEU A 3 15.29 52.00 -1.68
CA LEU A 3 14.29 51.09 -1.10
C LEU A 3 14.30 49.70 -1.75
N ALA A 4 14.32 49.62 -3.08
CA ALA A 4 14.38 48.35 -3.80
C ALA A 4 15.67 47.53 -3.46
N LYS A 5 16.80 48.21 -3.24
CA LYS A 5 18.04 47.58 -2.85
C LYS A 5 17.96 46.98 -1.42
N TYR A 6 17.34 47.69 -0.48
CA TYR A 6 17.13 47.18 0.87
C TYR A 6 16.17 45.96 0.90
N ILE A 7 15.08 46.04 0.12
CA ILE A 7 14.15 44.91 -0.04
C ILE A 7 14.89 43.68 -0.59
N ALA A 8 15.68 43.84 -1.65
CA ALA A 8 16.44 42.74 -2.24
C ALA A 8 17.44 42.14 -1.27
N ILE A 9 18.17 42.94 -0.49
CA ILE A 9 19.12 42.46 0.53
C ILE A 9 18.38 41.68 1.61
N SER A 10 17.24 42.19 2.10
CA SER A 10 16.44 41.51 3.10
C SER A 10 15.91 40.16 2.60
N VAL A 11 15.41 40.08 1.36
CA VAL A 11 14.96 38.82 0.76
C VAL A 11 16.11 37.81 0.65
N ILE A 12 17.29 38.25 0.18
CA ILE A 12 18.46 37.38 0.10
C ILE A 12 18.87 36.88 1.49
N ALA A 13 18.90 37.76 2.50
CA ALA A 13 19.22 37.36 3.87
C ALA A 13 18.23 36.32 4.41
N VAL A 14 16.94 36.48 4.18
CA VAL A 14 15.90 35.50 4.57
C VAL A 14 16.10 34.16 3.87
N LEU A 15 16.36 34.16 2.56
CA LEU A 15 16.59 32.94 1.78
C LEU A 15 17.85 32.20 2.27
N ILE A 16 18.93 32.91 2.60
CA ILE A 16 20.15 32.32 3.18
C ILE A 16 19.83 31.70 4.54
N THR A 17 19.10 32.43 5.39
CA THR A 17 18.73 31.93 6.72
C THR A 17 17.88 30.65 6.62
N ILE A 18 16.88 30.63 5.76
CA ILE A 18 16.06 29.43 5.48
C ILE A 18 16.94 28.29 4.98
N SER A 19 17.84 28.57 4.03
CA SER A 19 18.76 27.54 3.49
C SER A 19 19.71 26.95 4.53
N ILE A 20 20.08 27.72 5.55
CA ILE A 20 20.88 27.24 6.67
C ILE A 20 20.01 26.42 7.63
N LEU A 21 18.83 26.92 8.00
CA LEU A 21 17.92 26.27 8.94
C LEU A 21 17.49 24.89 8.47
N ILE A 22 17.14 24.73 7.17
CA ILE A 22 16.74 23.44 6.62
C ILE A 22 17.87 22.40 6.56
N ARG A 23 19.14 22.81 6.81
CA ARG A 23 20.29 21.89 6.90
C ARG A 23 20.58 21.46 8.34
N VAL A 24 19.91 22.04 9.31
CA VAL A 24 20.06 21.66 10.73
C VAL A 24 19.27 20.36 10.97
N PRO A 25 19.91 19.25 11.42
CA PRO A 25 19.24 17.96 11.59
C PRO A 25 17.95 18.05 12.41
N GLN A 26 17.96 18.76 13.52
CA GLN A 26 16.80 18.93 14.40
C GLN A 26 15.62 19.64 13.72
N VAL A 27 15.89 20.52 12.73
CA VAL A 27 14.85 21.17 11.93
C VAL A 27 14.30 20.18 10.89
N GLN A 28 15.20 19.41 10.27
CA GLN A 28 14.80 18.37 9.34
C GLN A 28 13.92 17.32 10.03
N ASP A 29 14.33 16.82 11.19
CA ASP A 29 13.58 15.82 11.97
C ASP A 29 12.19 16.35 12.32
N ARG A 30 12.06 17.57 12.81
CA ARG A 30 10.75 18.18 13.12
C ARG A 30 9.87 18.38 11.89
N LEU A 31 10.44 18.75 10.75
CA LEU A 31 9.70 18.89 9.52
C LEU A 31 9.19 17.54 9.00
N ILE A 32 10.06 16.52 9.04
CA ILE A 32 9.70 15.15 8.64
C ILE A 32 8.65 14.59 9.59
N GLU A 33 8.84 14.74 10.89
CA GLU A 33 7.86 14.32 11.91
C GLU A 33 6.51 15.02 11.72
N GLY A 34 6.51 16.34 11.49
CA GLY A 34 5.28 17.09 11.21
C GLY A 34 4.56 16.62 9.96
N LEU A 35 5.29 16.35 8.87
CA LEU A 35 4.72 15.81 7.63
C LEU A 35 4.20 14.38 7.81
N ALA A 36 4.92 13.54 8.55
CA ALA A 36 4.49 12.18 8.87
C ALA A 36 3.23 12.19 9.73
N GLN A 37 3.18 13.03 10.76
CA GLN A 37 2.00 13.20 11.62
C GLN A 37 0.80 13.70 10.83
N ASP A 38 0.97 14.69 9.92
CA ASP A 38 -0.12 15.15 9.06
C ASP A 38 -0.63 14.03 8.15
N ALA A 39 0.26 13.25 7.56
CA ALA A 39 -0.10 12.13 6.70
C ALA A 39 -0.87 11.04 7.47
N LEU A 40 -0.50 10.77 8.72
CA LEU A 40 -1.16 9.77 9.57
C LEU A 40 -2.51 10.25 10.12
N ASN A 41 -2.62 11.55 10.44
CA ASN A 41 -3.80 12.12 11.09
C ASN A 41 -4.88 12.61 10.12
N ASN A 42 -4.60 12.65 8.82
CA ASN A 42 -5.54 13.11 7.79
C ASN A 42 -5.73 12.05 6.69
N PRO A 43 -6.25 10.84 7.01
CA PRO A 43 -6.55 9.84 6.00
C PRO A 43 -7.70 10.32 5.10
N THR A 44 -7.72 9.80 3.88
CA THR A 44 -8.90 9.97 3.02
C THR A 44 -10.07 9.16 3.58
N ILE A 45 -11.15 9.86 3.92
CA ILE A 45 -12.38 9.23 4.41
C ILE A 45 -13.21 8.79 3.20
N LEU A 46 -13.40 7.48 3.07
CA LEU A 46 -14.37 6.92 2.13
C LEU A 46 -15.74 6.88 2.79
N PRO A 47 -16.86 6.95 2.02
CA PRO A 47 -18.21 6.94 2.58
C PRO A 47 -18.42 5.77 3.54
N GLU A 48 -19.04 6.06 4.69
CA GLU A 48 -19.47 5.03 5.65
C GLU A 48 -20.67 4.24 5.10
N ASP A 49 -20.88 3.04 5.63
CA ASP A 49 -22.03 2.17 5.29
C ASP A 49 -22.29 2.03 3.78
N SER A 50 -21.21 1.96 3.00
CA SER A 50 -21.28 1.89 1.55
C SER A 50 -20.42 0.77 0.98
N LEU A 51 -20.81 0.28 -0.19
CA LEU A 51 -19.94 -0.47 -1.07
C LEU A 51 -19.28 0.54 -2.03
N THR A 52 -17.99 0.78 -1.83
CA THR A 52 -17.22 1.74 -2.63
C THR A 52 -16.10 1.03 -3.36
N ALA A 53 -15.95 1.30 -4.66
CA ALA A 53 -14.83 0.83 -5.48
C ALA A 53 -13.98 2.02 -5.93
N VAL A 54 -12.65 1.92 -5.76
CA VAL A 54 -11.67 2.92 -6.19
C VAL A 54 -10.67 2.24 -7.12
N VAL A 55 -10.54 2.73 -8.34
CA VAL A 55 -9.57 2.20 -9.31
C VAL A 55 -8.18 2.76 -8.97
N CYS A 56 -7.33 1.96 -8.33
CA CYS A 56 -5.97 2.31 -7.95
C CYS A 56 -4.93 2.01 -9.05
N GLY A 57 -5.31 1.19 -10.04
CA GLY A 57 -4.52 0.92 -11.23
C GLY A 57 -5.40 0.37 -12.35
N SER A 58 -5.09 0.75 -13.59
CA SER A 58 -5.91 0.38 -14.76
C SER A 58 -5.08 0.14 -16.02
N ARG A 59 -3.78 -0.12 -15.86
CA ARG A 59 -2.85 -0.43 -16.94
C ARG A 59 -2.65 -1.94 -17.02
N SER A 60 -2.49 -2.46 -18.22
CA SER A 60 -1.91 -3.79 -18.50
C SER A 60 -0.38 -3.71 -18.40
N PRO A 61 0.38 -4.81 -18.63
CA PRO A 61 1.84 -4.80 -18.55
C PRO A 61 2.53 -3.77 -19.48
N PHE A 62 1.81 -3.27 -20.49
CA PHE A 62 2.37 -2.28 -21.42
C PHE A 62 2.40 -0.88 -20.78
N PRO A 63 3.55 -0.17 -20.86
CA PRO A 63 3.69 1.14 -20.26
C PRO A 63 2.66 2.14 -20.78
N THR A 64 1.90 2.73 -19.86
CA THR A 64 0.97 3.83 -20.13
C THR A 64 1.26 4.96 -19.15
N PRO A 65 1.72 6.13 -19.61
CA PRO A 65 2.06 7.23 -18.72
C PRO A 65 0.91 7.61 -17.77
N GLY A 66 1.23 7.81 -16.49
CA GLY A 66 0.27 8.25 -15.48
C GLY A 66 -0.73 7.20 -15.00
N ARG A 67 -0.54 5.93 -15.36
CA ARG A 67 -1.38 4.82 -14.88
C ARG A 67 -0.54 3.74 -14.21
N ALA A 68 -0.98 3.29 -13.05
CA ALA A 68 -0.51 2.06 -12.40
C ALA A 68 -1.15 0.81 -13.03
N GLU A 69 -0.54 -0.34 -12.84
CA GLU A 69 -1.07 -1.66 -13.25
C GLU A 69 -2.31 -2.05 -12.45
N ALA A 70 -2.88 -3.20 -12.77
CA ALA A 70 -4.19 -3.63 -12.28
C ALA A 70 -4.35 -3.51 -10.76
N CYS A 71 -5.35 -2.77 -10.32
CA CYS A 71 -5.69 -2.62 -8.91
C CYS A 71 -7.08 -1.99 -8.74
N ILE A 72 -7.93 -2.63 -7.93
CA ILE A 72 -9.19 -2.05 -7.47
C ILE A 72 -9.25 -2.17 -5.95
N LEU A 73 -9.37 -1.04 -5.25
CA LEU A 73 -9.70 -1.05 -3.84
C LEU A 73 -11.23 -1.13 -3.68
N ILE A 74 -11.69 -2.04 -2.86
CA ILE A 74 -13.09 -2.17 -2.47
C ILE A 74 -13.22 -1.93 -0.97
N LYS A 75 -14.11 -1.01 -0.58
CA LYS A 75 -14.57 -0.83 0.80
C LYS A 75 -15.98 -1.35 0.92
N ALA A 76 -16.23 -2.26 1.84
CA ALA A 76 -17.55 -2.79 2.18
C ALA A 76 -17.74 -2.67 3.70
N GLY A 77 -18.49 -1.66 4.15
CA GLY A 77 -18.53 -1.27 5.55
C GLY A 77 -17.12 -0.97 6.07
N GLU A 78 -16.69 -1.62 7.14
CA GLU A 78 -15.35 -1.47 7.70
C GLU A 78 -14.28 -2.38 7.03
N ASN A 79 -14.68 -3.16 6.03
CA ASN A 79 -13.78 -4.10 5.36
C ASN A 79 -13.17 -3.46 4.12
N TYR A 80 -11.86 -3.63 3.98
CA TYR A 80 -11.09 -3.17 2.83
C TYR A 80 -10.48 -4.35 2.09
N PHE A 81 -10.62 -4.36 0.77
CA PHE A 81 -10.03 -5.34 -0.12
C PHE A 81 -9.24 -4.65 -1.21
N VAL A 82 -8.08 -5.19 -1.55
CA VAL A 82 -7.34 -4.83 -2.75
C VAL A 82 -7.45 -6.00 -3.71
N VAL A 83 -8.17 -5.79 -4.81
CA VAL A 83 -8.26 -6.76 -5.91
C VAL A 83 -7.12 -6.45 -6.85
N ASP A 84 -6.16 -7.36 -6.93
CA ASP A 84 -4.88 -7.24 -7.61
C ASP A 84 -3.99 -6.11 -7.06
N SER A 85 -2.69 -6.26 -7.21
CA SER A 85 -1.68 -5.32 -6.71
C SER A 85 -0.53 -5.20 -7.71
N GLY A 86 -0.82 -4.60 -8.86
CA GLY A 86 0.14 -4.36 -9.93
C GLY A 86 1.01 -3.12 -9.68
N ASP A 87 2.08 -2.98 -10.47
CA ASP A 87 3.12 -1.97 -10.32
C ASP A 87 2.57 -0.53 -10.24
N GLY A 88 2.99 0.21 -9.22
CA GLY A 88 2.59 1.60 -8.93
C GLY A 88 1.25 1.76 -8.22
N SER A 89 0.48 0.68 -8.02
CA SER A 89 -0.85 0.74 -7.43
C SER A 89 -0.82 1.11 -5.95
N VAL A 90 0.13 0.56 -5.20
CA VAL A 90 0.32 0.86 -3.78
C VAL A 90 0.78 2.29 -3.55
N ALA A 91 1.59 2.83 -4.47
CA ALA A 91 1.96 4.25 -4.44
C ALA A 91 0.72 5.15 -4.55
N ASN A 92 -0.26 4.82 -5.40
CA ASN A 92 -1.52 5.54 -5.50
C ASN A 92 -2.32 5.48 -4.19
N LEU A 93 -2.49 4.28 -3.61
CA LEU A 93 -3.20 4.12 -2.33
C LEU A 93 -2.57 4.94 -1.20
N ARG A 94 -1.23 4.97 -1.13
CA ARG A 94 -0.48 5.76 -0.15
C ARG A 94 -0.61 7.26 -0.41
N ASN A 95 -0.47 7.71 -1.65
CA ASN A 95 -0.61 9.13 -2.02
C ASN A 95 -2.02 9.65 -1.72
N TRP A 96 -3.04 8.81 -1.86
CA TRP A 96 -4.42 9.12 -1.50
C TRP A 96 -4.72 8.93 -0.01
N ARG A 97 -3.72 8.51 0.79
CA ARG A 97 -3.84 8.31 2.24
C ARG A 97 -5.00 7.37 2.63
N ILE A 98 -5.21 6.32 1.85
CA ILE A 98 -6.26 5.34 2.14
C ILE A 98 -5.87 4.52 3.38
N PRO A 99 -6.77 4.33 4.36
CA PRO A 99 -6.49 3.54 5.56
C PRO A 99 -6.60 2.04 5.25
N ILE A 100 -5.50 1.44 4.78
CA ILE A 100 -5.44 0.04 4.34
C ILE A 100 -4.82 -0.92 5.38
N LYS A 101 -4.75 -0.54 6.66
CA LYS A 101 -4.08 -1.31 7.73
C LYS A 101 -4.47 -2.79 7.75
N ASN A 102 -5.75 -3.07 7.66
CA ASN A 102 -6.31 -4.43 7.75
C ASN A 102 -6.91 -4.88 6.40
N VAL A 103 -6.33 -4.42 5.31
CA VAL A 103 -6.74 -4.83 3.97
C VAL A 103 -6.54 -6.33 3.77
N ARG A 104 -7.43 -6.96 3.01
CA ARG A 104 -7.29 -8.31 2.46
C ARG A 104 -7.05 -8.23 0.97
N VAL A 105 -6.18 -9.07 0.43
CA VAL A 105 -5.85 -9.09 -0.99
C VAL A 105 -6.64 -10.19 -1.68
N LEU A 106 -7.21 -9.88 -2.82
CA LEU A 106 -7.92 -10.83 -3.69
C LEU A 106 -7.22 -10.83 -5.05
N LEU A 107 -6.42 -11.85 -5.34
CA LEU A 107 -5.73 -11.97 -6.62
C LEU A 107 -6.63 -12.70 -7.62
N THR A 108 -6.89 -12.06 -8.75
CA THR A 108 -7.67 -12.66 -9.84
C THR A 108 -6.86 -13.74 -10.54
N HIS A 109 -5.59 -13.49 -10.81
CA HIS A 109 -4.62 -14.43 -11.36
C HIS A 109 -3.18 -13.99 -11.06
N LEU A 110 -2.19 -14.79 -11.46
CA LEU A 110 -0.80 -14.61 -11.02
C LEU A 110 0.13 -14.01 -12.09
N HIS A 111 -0.39 -13.26 -13.06
CA HIS A 111 0.46 -12.45 -13.93
C HIS A 111 1.16 -11.34 -13.16
N SER A 112 2.33 -10.93 -13.64
CA SER A 112 3.18 -9.94 -12.95
C SER A 112 2.49 -8.60 -12.74
N ASP A 113 1.69 -8.14 -13.68
CA ASP A 113 0.95 -6.88 -13.60
C ASP A 113 -0.24 -6.90 -12.63
N HIS A 114 -0.47 -8.04 -11.96
CA HIS A 114 -1.47 -8.21 -10.90
C HIS A 114 -0.86 -8.46 -9.51
N ILE A 115 0.46 -8.75 -9.44
CA ILE A 115 1.12 -9.14 -8.18
C ILE A 115 2.39 -8.33 -7.86
N SER A 116 2.92 -7.52 -8.78
CA SER A 116 4.24 -6.89 -8.63
C SER A 116 4.39 -5.98 -7.41
N ASP A 117 3.34 -5.27 -7.00
CA ASP A 117 3.33 -4.41 -5.79
C ASP A 117 2.88 -5.15 -4.52
N LEU A 118 2.72 -6.48 -4.54
CA LEU A 118 2.23 -7.22 -3.37
C LEU A 118 3.14 -7.05 -2.14
N ASN A 119 4.47 -6.99 -2.34
CA ASN A 119 5.40 -6.71 -1.26
C ASN A 119 5.31 -5.25 -0.78
N ASP A 120 5.10 -4.30 -1.67
CA ASP A 120 4.94 -2.90 -1.31
C ASP A 120 3.66 -2.69 -0.47
N LEU A 121 2.58 -3.40 -0.81
CA LEU A 121 1.36 -3.42 -0.01
C LEU A 121 1.60 -4.05 1.37
N HIS A 122 2.35 -5.16 1.42
CA HIS A 122 2.78 -5.77 2.66
C HIS A 122 3.52 -4.75 3.55
N GLN A 123 4.54 -4.09 3.02
CA GLN A 123 5.34 -3.12 3.78
C GLN A 123 4.53 -1.89 4.20
N ALA A 124 3.66 -1.37 3.32
CA ALA A 124 2.81 -0.22 3.63
C ALA A 124 1.84 -0.52 4.78
N THR A 125 1.34 -1.74 4.88
CA THR A 125 0.42 -2.16 5.95
C THR A 125 1.15 -2.60 7.21
N TRP A 126 2.29 -3.25 7.09
CA TRP A 126 3.07 -3.78 8.21
C TRP A 126 3.75 -2.66 9.01
N VAL A 127 4.63 -1.87 8.35
CA VAL A 127 5.43 -0.83 9.04
C VAL A 127 4.66 0.49 9.14
N ALA A 128 4.14 1.00 8.03
CA ALA A 128 3.57 2.35 8.01
C ALA A 128 2.20 2.44 8.68
N GLN A 129 1.44 1.35 8.76
CA GLN A 129 0.12 1.32 9.38
C GLN A 129 0.00 0.35 10.58
N SER A 130 1.11 -0.24 11.03
CA SER A 130 1.18 -1.10 12.23
C SER A 130 0.14 -2.22 12.21
N ARG A 131 0.16 -3.04 11.16
CA ARG A 131 -0.71 -4.22 11.02
C ARG A 131 -0.49 -5.21 12.17
N THR A 132 -1.56 -5.87 12.61
CA THR A 132 -1.55 -6.76 13.78
C THR A 132 -1.59 -8.26 13.44
N LYS A 133 -1.61 -8.62 12.16
CA LYS A 133 -1.57 -10.00 11.66
C LYS A 133 -0.86 -10.02 10.30
N LYS A 134 -0.49 -11.19 9.80
CA LYS A 134 0.03 -11.35 8.43
C LYS A 134 -0.98 -10.87 7.40
N LEU A 135 -0.53 -10.49 6.21
CA LEU A 135 -1.40 -10.02 5.14
C LEU A 135 -2.15 -11.20 4.52
N ASP A 136 -3.48 -11.23 4.70
CA ASP A 136 -4.32 -12.23 4.05
C ASP A 136 -4.29 -12.04 2.54
N VAL A 137 -3.94 -13.09 1.79
CA VAL A 137 -3.89 -13.09 0.33
C VAL A 137 -4.69 -14.26 -0.22
N TYR A 138 -5.87 -14.00 -0.73
CA TYR A 138 -6.71 -14.95 -1.43
C TYR A 138 -6.33 -14.95 -2.91
N GLY A 139 -6.20 -16.11 -3.52
CA GLY A 139 -5.85 -16.19 -4.94
C GLY A 139 -5.94 -17.60 -5.49
N PRO A 140 -5.74 -17.79 -6.80
CA PRO A 140 -5.78 -19.08 -7.43
C PRO A 140 -4.66 -20.00 -6.95
N LYS A 141 -4.71 -21.25 -7.37
CA LYS A 141 -3.65 -22.24 -7.12
C LYS A 141 -2.28 -21.65 -7.49
N GLY A 142 -1.34 -21.71 -6.54
CA GLY A 142 0.01 -21.13 -6.69
C GLY A 142 0.23 -19.85 -5.89
N VAL A 143 -0.81 -19.28 -5.27
CA VAL A 143 -0.69 -18.09 -4.41
C VAL A 143 0.31 -18.30 -3.28
N GLU A 144 0.40 -19.52 -2.71
CA GLU A 144 1.39 -19.87 -1.68
C GLU A 144 2.83 -19.77 -2.21
N SER A 145 3.05 -20.16 -3.46
CA SER A 145 4.38 -20.06 -4.07
C SER A 145 4.77 -18.61 -4.32
N VAL A 146 3.83 -17.76 -4.72
CA VAL A 146 4.03 -16.32 -4.93
C VAL A 146 4.38 -15.65 -3.60
N THR A 147 3.56 -15.83 -2.58
CA THR A 147 3.77 -15.21 -1.26
C THR A 147 5.07 -15.67 -0.62
N LYS A 148 5.37 -16.97 -0.66
CA LYS A 148 6.65 -17.51 -0.20
C LYS A 148 7.83 -16.94 -0.97
N GLY A 149 7.71 -16.76 -2.28
CA GLY A 149 8.74 -16.13 -3.11
C GLY A 149 9.05 -14.70 -2.68
N PHE A 150 8.05 -13.90 -2.39
CA PHE A 150 8.22 -12.55 -1.84
C PHE A 150 8.85 -12.59 -0.43
N GLU A 151 8.39 -13.46 0.46
CA GLU A 151 8.98 -13.59 1.81
C GLU A 151 10.47 -13.94 1.75
N GLU A 152 10.87 -14.87 0.90
CA GLU A 152 12.29 -15.23 0.74
C GLU A 152 13.10 -14.09 0.10
N ALA A 153 12.56 -13.39 -0.89
CA ALA A 153 13.24 -12.27 -1.55
C ALA A 153 13.48 -11.09 -0.59
N PHE A 154 12.54 -10.81 0.31
CA PHE A 154 12.58 -9.67 1.23
C PHE A 154 12.93 -10.04 2.67
N LYS A 155 13.33 -11.27 2.94
CA LYS A 155 13.67 -11.76 4.28
C LYS A 155 14.69 -10.90 5.02
N ALA A 156 15.74 -10.45 4.33
CA ALA A 156 16.76 -9.59 4.92
C ALA A 156 16.20 -8.19 5.24
N ASP A 157 15.34 -7.64 4.37
CA ASP A 157 14.69 -6.35 4.59
C ASP A 157 13.77 -6.37 5.81
N TYR A 158 13.03 -7.47 6.03
CA TYR A 158 12.20 -7.63 7.23
C TYR A 158 13.03 -7.55 8.51
N GLN A 159 14.18 -8.24 8.54
CA GLN A 159 15.09 -8.21 9.68
C GLN A 159 15.67 -6.80 9.90
N PHE A 160 16.16 -6.14 8.85
CA PHE A 160 16.73 -4.79 8.94
C PHE A 160 15.69 -3.77 9.43
N ARG A 161 14.44 -3.88 8.98
CA ARG A 161 13.37 -2.99 9.47
C ARG A 161 13.03 -3.25 10.92
N ASN A 162 12.94 -4.49 11.34
CA ASN A 162 12.73 -4.83 12.75
C ASN A 162 13.88 -4.33 13.64
N GLU A 163 15.14 -4.57 13.23
CA GLU A 163 16.31 -4.09 13.96
C GLU A 163 16.34 -2.56 14.07
N HIS A 164 15.88 -1.85 13.03
CA HIS A 164 15.87 -0.38 13.01
C HIS A 164 14.68 0.23 13.76
N HIS A 165 13.48 -0.33 13.62
CA HIS A 165 12.23 0.23 14.15
C HIS A 165 11.74 -0.44 15.42
N GLY A 166 12.24 -1.64 15.74
CA GLY A 166 11.80 -2.46 16.89
C GLY A 166 10.46 -3.17 16.67
N ASP A 167 10.11 -4.03 17.63
CA ASP A 167 8.89 -4.84 17.57
C ASP A 167 7.60 -4.01 17.69
N GLU A 168 7.68 -2.78 18.17
CA GLU A 168 6.51 -1.90 18.26
C GLU A 168 6.01 -1.45 16.88
N LEU A 169 6.93 -1.18 15.93
CA LEU A 169 6.59 -0.68 14.60
C LEU A 169 6.73 -1.74 13.50
N ALA A 170 7.65 -2.68 13.66
CA ALA A 170 7.94 -3.70 12.66
C ALA A 170 8.08 -5.11 13.28
N PRO A 171 7.04 -5.62 13.96
CA PRO A 171 7.07 -6.93 14.60
C PRO A 171 7.20 -8.06 13.57
N LEU A 172 8.19 -8.95 13.75
CA LEU A 172 8.48 -10.05 12.80
C LEU A 172 7.41 -11.13 12.78
N ASP A 173 6.66 -11.33 13.86
CA ASP A 173 5.61 -12.35 13.97
C ASP A 173 4.42 -12.08 13.03
N VAL A 174 4.21 -10.82 12.64
CA VAL A 174 3.19 -10.43 11.67
C VAL A 174 3.76 -10.00 10.31
N ALA A 175 5.08 -10.09 10.13
CA ALA A 175 5.70 -9.89 8.83
C ALA A 175 5.34 -11.03 7.87
N GLY A 176 5.16 -10.71 6.59
CA GLY A 176 4.83 -11.69 5.55
C GLY A 176 3.33 -11.83 5.30
N PHE A 177 2.95 -12.96 4.73
CA PHE A 177 1.65 -13.21 4.13
C PHE A 177 0.97 -14.42 4.78
N ASP A 178 -0.36 -14.44 4.73
CA ASP A 178 -1.21 -15.58 5.02
C ASP A 178 -1.97 -15.95 3.74
N PRO A 179 -1.46 -16.90 2.93
CA PRO A 179 -2.07 -17.26 1.66
C PRO A 179 -3.28 -18.18 1.83
N HIS A 180 -4.35 -17.87 1.11
CA HIS A 180 -5.61 -18.63 1.07
C HIS A 180 -5.91 -19.05 -0.39
N PRO A 181 -5.51 -20.26 -0.82
CA PRO A 181 -5.85 -20.76 -2.14
C PRO A 181 -7.35 -20.86 -2.31
N ILE A 182 -7.87 -20.32 -3.41
CA ILE A 182 -9.30 -20.37 -3.76
C ILE A 182 -9.63 -21.74 -4.36
N ASP A 183 -10.65 -22.37 -3.81
CA ASP A 183 -11.26 -23.58 -4.36
C ASP A 183 -12.63 -23.26 -4.95
N LEU A 184 -12.74 -23.25 -6.26
CA LEU A 184 -13.98 -22.93 -6.98
C LEU A 184 -15.09 -23.98 -6.77
N SER A 185 -14.77 -25.17 -6.21
CA SER A 185 -15.81 -26.11 -5.76
C SER A 185 -16.54 -25.62 -4.49
N ASN A 186 -15.87 -24.69 -3.73
CA ASN A 186 -16.43 -23.95 -2.60
C ASN A 186 -16.20 -22.45 -2.79
N PRO A 187 -16.98 -21.80 -3.65
CA PRO A 187 -16.66 -20.45 -4.15
C PRO A 187 -16.85 -19.32 -3.14
N VAL A 188 -17.42 -19.57 -1.97
CA VAL A 188 -17.56 -18.56 -0.92
C VAL A 188 -16.24 -18.47 -0.15
N ILE A 189 -15.43 -17.45 -0.43
CA ILE A 189 -14.09 -17.30 0.15
C ILE A 189 -14.11 -16.53 1.47
N ILE A 190 -15.11 -15.67 1.68
CA ILE A 190 -15.32 -14.94 2.93
C ILE A 190 -16.82 -14.91 3.23
N ASN A 191 -17.20 -15.20 4.48
CA ASN A 191 -18.57 -15.14 4.96
C ASN A 191 -18.56 -14.71 6.43
N GLU A 192 -18.65 -13.41 6.68
CA GLU A 192 -18.48 -12.78 7.99
C GLU A 192 -19.61 -11.77 8.23
N GLY A 193 -20.56 -12.08 9.11
CA GLY A 193 -21.73 -11.21 9.35
C GLY A 193 -22.52 -10.95 8.07
N ASP A 194 -22.65 -9.69 7.70
CA ASP A 194 -23.35 -9.26 6.47
C ASP A 194 -22.43 -9.25 5.23
N LEU A 195 -21.13 -9.54 5.40
CA LEU A 195 -20.16 -9.59 4.33
C LEU A 195 -20.06 -10.99 3.74
N LYS A 196 -20.29 -11.09 2.44
CA LYS A 196 -20.05 -12.31 1.67
C LYS A 196 -19.23 -11.99 0.43
N VAL A 197 -18.09 -12.66 0.25
CA VAL A 197 -17.25 -12.59 -0.95
C VAL A 197 -17.26 -13.95 -1.63
N THR A 198 -17.55 -13.96 -2.92
CA THR A 198 -17.66 -15.20 -3.72
C THR A 198 -16.75 -15.08 -4.93
N ALA A 199 -15.91 -16.08 -5.17
CA ALA A 199 -15.13 -16.22 -6.39
C ALA A 199 -15.95 -16.95 -7.46
N PHE A 200 -15.69 -16.65 -8.72
CA PHE A 200 -16.23 -17.35 -9.86
C PHE A 200 -15.22 -17.34 -11.00
N GLU A 201 -15.20 -18.41 -11.77
CA GLU A 201 -14.30 -18.54 -12.90
C GLU A 201 -14.68 -17.58 -14.02
N VAL A 202 -13.67 -16.94 -14.61
CA VAL A 202 -13.80 -16.15 -15.83
C VAL A 202 -12.82 -16.67 -16.89
N SER A 203 -13.15 -16.52 -18.17
CA SER A 203 -12.26 -16.91 -19.26
C SER A 203 -11.14 -15.89 -19.40
N HIS A 204 -9.90 -16.30 -19.15
CA HIS A 204 -8.69 -15.52 -19.36
C HIS A 204 -7.56 -16.43 -19.82
N GLU A 205 -7.53 -16.73 -21.12
CA GLU A 205 -6.50 -17.61 -21.68
C GLU A 205 -5.12 -16.93 -21.76
N PRO A 206 -4.04 -17.66 -21.49
CA PRO A 206 -3.91 -19.10 -21.20
C PRO A 206 -3.82 -19.43 -19.69
N VAL A 207 -4.23 -18.55 -18.80
CA VAL A 207 -4.15 -18.71 -17.34
C VAL A 207 -5.47 -19.18 -16.75
N GLU A 208 -5.41 -19.81 -15.56
CA GLU A 208 -6.58 -20.14 -14.74
C GLU A 208 -6.83 -18.97 -13.76
N PRO A 209 -7.82 -18.11 -13.98
CA PRO A 209 -8.21 -17.05 -13.05
C PRO A 209 -8.98 -17.63 -11.86
N ALA A 210 -9.06 -16.88 -10.78
CA ALA A 210 -9.91 -17.18 -9.63
C ALA A 210 -11.21 -16.39 -9.66
#